data_e4580630a072bc6e4bc88e1e8eb8a9f6
#
_entry.id   e4580630a072bc6e4bc88e1e8eb8a9f6
#
_cell.length_a   1.000
_cell.length_b   1.000
_cell.length_c   1.000
_cell.angle_alpha   90.00
_cell.angle_beta   90.00
_cell.angle_gamma   90.00
#
_symmetry.space_group_name_H-M   'P 1'
#
loop_
_entity.id
_entity.type
_entity.pdbx_description
1 polymer ?
#
loop_
_entity_poly.entity_id
_entity_poly.type
_entity_poly.pdbx_seq_one_letter_code
_entity_poly.pdbx_strand_id
1 'polypeptide(L)'
;SVAVKAPAFGDRRKAILEDIAILTGGEVISEEKGMKLEEASIEQLGRSKTVKVTKDLTVIVDGAGEQKDISARVNLIKSQIEETTSDYDKEKLQERLAKLSGGVAVIKVGAATEVEMKDKKLRIEDALNATRAAVEEGIVAGGGTILLDIIDSMKEFNETGEIAMGIE
;
A
#
# COMPACT_ATOMS: atom_id res chain seq x y z
N SER A 1 -13.38 12.94 17.28
CA SER A 1 -13.69 12.34 15.96
C SER A 1 -12.83 12.97 14.88
N VAL A 2 -12.50 12.19 13.86
CA VAL A 2 -11.73 12.65 12.71
C VAL A 2 -12.40 12.15 11.43
N ALA A 3 -12.49 13.00 10.43
CA ALA A 3 -12.96 12.61 9.11
C ALA A 3 -11.76 12.42 8.18
N VAL A 4 -11.76 11.33 7.43
CA VAL A 4 -10.75 11.05 6.42
C VAL A 4 -11.39 10.91 5.05
N LYS A 5 -10.68 11.33 4.02
CA LYS A 5 -11.14 11.15 2.65
C LYS A 5 -11.07 9.67 2.28
N ALA A 6 -12.17 9.14 1.70
CA ALA A 6 -12.17 7.76 1.22
C ALA A 6 -11.09 7.54 0.15
N PRO A 7 -10.35 6.41 0.21
CA PRO A 7 -9.29 6.12 -0.75
C PRO A 7 -9.87 5.77 -2.12
N ALA A 8 -9.11 6.03 -3.17
CA ALA A 8 -9.43 5.74 -4.56
C ALA A 8 -10.73 6.38 -5.07
N PHE A 9 -11.25 5.93 -6.21
CA PHE A 9 -12.46 6.44 -6.86
C PHE A 9 -13.29 5.29 -7.44
N GLY A 10 -14.60 5.53 -7.67
CA GLY A 10 -15.50 4.58 -8.32
C GLY A 10 -15.58 3.24 -7.58
N ASP A 11 -15.60 2.14 -8.33
CA ASP A 11 -15.74 0.79 -7.78
C ASP A 11 -14.55 0.35 -6.92
N ARG A 12 -13.36 0.88 -7.19
CA ARG A 12 -12.19 0.64 -6.33
C ARG A 12 -12.36 1.24 -4.94
N ARG A 13 -12.98 2.42 -4.84
CA ARG A 13 -13.32 3.04 -3.55
C ARG A 13 -14.25 2.13 -2.75
N LYS A 14 -15.30 1.61 -3.40
CA LYS A 14 -16.24 0.70 -2.78
C LYS A 14 -15.55 -0.56 -2.27
N ALA A 15 -14.72 -1.16 -3.12
CA ALA A 15 -13.98 -2.37 -2.77
C ALA A 15 -13.03 -2.17 -1.58
N ILE A 16 -12.32 -1.03 -1.51
CA ILE A 16 -11.41 -0.71 -0.39
C ILE A 16 -12.21 -0.42 0.89
N LEU A 17 -13.35 0.28 0.79
CA LEU A 17 -14.22 0.51 1.95
C LEU A 17 -14.79 -0.81 2.49
N GLU A 18 -15.16 -1.74 1.63
CA GLU A 18 -15.58 -3.09 2.04
C GLU A 18 -14.44 -3.86 2.71
N ASP A 19 -13.21 -3.76 2.19
CA ASP A 19 -12.04 -4.36 2.82
C ASP A 19 -11.82 -3.82 4.23
N ILE A 20 -11.98 -2.50 4.44
CA ILE A 20 -11.90 -1.86 5.75
C ILE A 20 -13.03 -2.33 6.67
N ALA A 21 -14.26 -2.41 6.17
CA ALA A 21 -15.41 -2.88 6.93
C ALA A 21 -15.21 -4.31 7.42
N ILE A 22 -14.79 -5.21 6.53
CA ILE A 22 -14.50 -6.61 6.87
C ILE A 22 -13.36 -6.70 7.90
N LEU A 23 -12.29 -5.93 7.72
CA LEU A 23 -11.17 -5.92 8.66
C LEU A 23 -11.57 -5.45 10.05
N THR A 24 -12.49 -4.49 10.14
CA THR A 24 -12.89 -3.87 11.41
C THR A 24 -14.18 -4.44 12.00
N GLY A 25 -14.87 -5.32 11.28
CA GLY A 25 -16.17 -5.88 11.67
C GLY A 25 -17.29 -4.86 11.60
N GLY A 26 -17.18 -3.87 10.72
CA GLY A 26 -18.22 -2.87 10.46
C GLY A 26 -18.92 -3.09 9.14
N GLU A 27 -19.75 -2.14 8.75
CA GLU A 27 -20.53 -2.16 7.51
C GLU A 27 -20.33 -0.87 6.71
N VAL A 28 -20.25 -1.01 5.39
CA VAL A 28 -20.20 0.16 4.48
C VAL A 28 -21.61 0.68 4.25
N ILE A 29 -21.87 1.89 4.72
CA ILE A 29 -23.14 2.58 4.48
C ILE A 29 -23.09 3.18 3.08
N SER A 30 -23.98 2.74 2.21
CA SER A 30 -24.06 3.16 0.81
C SER A 30 -25.50 3.31 0.36
N GLU A 31 -25.79 4.40 -0.34
CA GLU A 31 -27.11 4.62 -0.95
C GLU A 31 -27.46 3.52 -1.97
N GLU A 32 -26.48 2.93 -2.65
CA GLU A 32 -26.68 1.82 -3.58
C GLU A 32 -27.19 0.54 -2.87
N LYS A 33 -26.87 0.38 -1.58
CA LYS A 33 -27.40 -0.68 -0.73
C LYS A 33 -28.74 -0.29 -0.06
N GLY A 34 -29.30 0.86 -0.44
CA GLY A 34 -30.52 1.39 0.16
C GLY A 34 -30.34 1.94 1.57
N MET A 35 -29.09 2.14 2.01
CA MET A 35 -28.78 2.63 3.36
C MET A 35 -28.60 4.14 3.35
N LYS A 36 -29.13 4.80 4.39
CA LYS A 36 -28.93 6.22 4.59
C LYS A 36 -28.01 6.48 5.76
N LEU A 37 -27.13 7.46 5.64
CA LEU A 37 -26.21 7.82 6.72
C LEU A 37 -26.94 8.27 7.99
N GLU A 38 -28.11 8.88 7.85
CA GLU A 38 -28.95 9.35 8.95
C GLU A 38 -29.54 8.19 9.78
N GLU A 39 -29.67 7.02 9.18
CA GLU A 39 -30.20 5.79 9.80
C GLU A 39 -29.10 4.88 10.36
N ALA A 40 -27.82 5.32 10.27
CA ALA A 40 -26.69 4.54 10.73
C ALA A 40 -26.72 4.29 12.24
N SER A 41 -26.51 3.04 12.63
CA SER A 41 -26.47 2.62 14.02
C SER A 41 -25.04 2.34 14.50
N ILE A 42 -24.83 2.35 15.81
CA ILE A 42 -23.52 2.04 16.43
C ILE A 42 -23.09 0.60 16.10
N GLU A 43 -24.01 -0.31 15.87
CA GLU A 43 -23.74 -1.72 15.56
C GLU A 43 -23.05 -1.90 14.19
N GLN A 44 -23.25 -0.94 13.27
CA GLN A 44 -22.62 -0.94 11.95
C GLN A 44 -21.19 -0.38 11.96
N LEU A 45 -20.78 0.23 13.08
CA LEU A 45 -19.42 0.78 13.20
C LEU A 45 -18.41 -0.34 13.43
N GLY A 46 -17.34 -0.32 12.62
CA GLY A 46 -16.19 -1.18 12.83
C GLY A 46 -15.39 -0.78 14.07
N ARG A 47 -14.58 -1.70 14.58
CA ARG A 47 -13.71 -1.51 15.74
C ARG A 47 -12.28 -1.92 15.41
N SER A 48 -11.32 -1.26 16.02
CA SER A 48 -9.91 -1.63 15.95
C SER A 48 -9.19 -1.22 17.23
N LYS A 49 -8.05 -1.83 17.50
CA LYS A 49 -7.23 -1.51 18.67
C LYS A 49 -6.62 -0.12 18.59
N THR A 50 -6.14 0.26 17.40
CA THR A 50 -5.53 1.56 17.17
C THR A 50 -5.80 2.05 15.76
N VAL A 51 -6.17 3.33 15.64
CA VAL A 51 -6.22 4.04 14.35
C VAL A 51 -5.30 5.25 14.43
N LYS A 52 -4.33 5.33 13.52
CA LYS A 52 -3.45 6.48 13.40
C LYS A 52 -3.75 7.20 12.08
N VAL A 53 -4.16 8.45 12.18
CA VAL A 53 -4.48 9.30 11.04
C VAL A 53 -3.46 10.42 10.93
N THR A 54 -2.89 10.59 9.76
CA THR A 54 -2.03 11.71 9.38
C THR A 54 -2.65 12.42 8.18
N LYS A 55 -1.99 13.45 7.67
CA LYS A 55 -2.45 14.19 6.49
C LYS A 55 -2.62 13.27 5.27
N ASP A 56 -1.69 12.34 5.07
CA ASP A 56 -1.57 11.55 3.84
C ASP A 56 -1.83 10.05 4.05
N LEU A 57 -1.86 9.60 5.32
CA LEU A 57 -1.93 8.17 5.63
C LEU A 57 -2.88 7.89 6.81
N THR A 58 -3.72 6.89 6.65
CA THR A 58 -4.51 6.29 7.72
C THR A 58 -4.10 4.84 7.92
N VAL A 59 -3.68 4.50 9.13
CA VAL A 59 -3.26 3.16 9.51
C VAL A 59 -4.25 2.60 10.53
N ILE A 60 -4.83 1.45 10.24
CA ILE A 60 -5.73 0.70 11.11
C ILE A 60 -4.98 -0.55 11.58
N VAL A 61 -4.85 -0.72 12.89
CA VAL A 61 -4.10 -1.83 13.49
C VAL A 61 -5.04 -2.67 14.33
N ASP A 62 -4.97 -3.99 14.15
CA ASP A 62 -5.77 -4.97 14.88
C ASP A 62 -7.28 -4.66 14.80
N GLY A 63 -7.85 -4.73 13.60
CA GLY A 63 -9.29 -4.64 13.39
C GLY A 63 -10.01 -5.81 14.06
N ALA A 64 -11.24 -5.57 14.52
CA ALA A 64 -12.05 -6.55 15.25
C ALA A 64 -12.91 -7.43 14.33
N GLY A 65 -12.62 -7.47 13.02
CA GLY A 65 -13.33 -8.31 12.06
C GLY A 65 -13.08 -9.81 12.31
N GLU A 66 -14.03 -10.63 11.90
CA GLU A 66 -13.91 -12.08 12.03
C GLU A 66 -12.87 -12.64 11.06
N GLN A 67 -11.96 -13.47 11.57
CA GLN A 67 -10.90 -14.08 10.76
C GLN A 67 -11.44 -14.90 9.58
N LYS A 68 -12.62 -15.48 9.73
CA LYS A 68 -13.31 -16.22 8.66
C LYS A 68 -13.65 -15.31 7.49
N ASP A 69 -14.21 -14.13 7.76
CA ASP A 69 -14.62 -13.17 6.73
C ASP A 69 -13.41 -12.53 6.05
N ILE A 70 -12.36 -12.22 6.82
CA ILE A 70 -11.08 -11.75 6.29
C ILE A 70 -10.49 -12.81 5.36
N SER A 71 -10.47 -14.08 5.76
CA SER A 71 -9.94 -15.17 4.94
C SER A 71 -10.76 -15.38 3.67
N ALA A 72 -12.09 -15.31 3.76
CA ALA A 72 -12.96 -15.38 2.59
C ALA A 72 -12.70 -14.23 1.61
N ARG A 73 -12.54 -13.01 2.12
CA ARG A 73 -12.20 -11.83 1.29
C ARG A 73 -10.82 -11.96 0.63
N VAL A 74 -9.81 -12.44 1.35
CA VAL A 74 -8.47 -12.72 0.82
C VAL A 74 -8.56 -13.73 -0.35
N ASN A 75 -9.31 -14.81 -0.19
CA ASN A 75 -9.48 -15.80 -1.25
C ASN A 75 -10.20 -15.23 -2.47
N LEU A 76 -11.23 -14.41 -2.26
CA LEU A 76 -11.91 -13.70 -3.35
C LEU A 76 -10.96 -12.82 -4.15
N ILE A 77 -10.11 -12.02 -3.48
CA ILE A 77 -9.12 -11.17 -4.15
C ILE A 77 -8.10 -12.01 -4.92
N LYS A 78 -7.66 -13.16 -4.36
CA LYS A 78 -6.75 -14.08 -5.08
C LYS A 78 -7.38 -14.61 -6.37
N SER A 79 -8.64 -15.04 -6.35
CA SER A 79 -9.34 -15.47 -7.57
C SER A 79 -9.44 -14.34 -8.59
N GLN A 80 -9.73 -13.10 -8.16
CA GLN A 80 -9.75 -11.94 -9.05
C GLN A 80 -8.39 -11.64 -9.69
N ILE A 81 -7.28 -11.88 -8.97
CA ILE A 81 -5.91 -11.73 -9.51
C ILE A 81 -5.66 -12.77 -10.62
N GLU A 82 -6.17 -13.99 -10.48
CA GLU A 82 -6.01 -15.05 -11.46
C GLU A 82 -6.87 -14.82 -12.72
N GLU A 83 -8.05 -14.23 -12.56
CA GLU A 83 -9.00 -13.98 -13.64
C GLU A 83 -8.69 -12.72 -14.45
N THR A 84 -8.04 -11.72 -13.84
CA THR A 84 -7.78 -10.45 -14.53
C THR A 84 -6.68 -10.57 -15.57
N THR A 85 -6.91 -10.00 -16.74
CA THR A 85 -5.93 -9.90 -17.84
C THR A 85 -5.19 -8.56 -17.87
N SER A 86 -5.60 -7.60 -17.03
CA SER A 86 -5.01 -6.27 -16.92
C SER A 86 -3.89 -6.27 -15.87
N ASP A 87 -2.67 -6.00 -16.30
CA ASP A 87 -1.51 -5.89 -15.39
C ASP A 87 -1.72 -4.82 -14.32
N TYR A 88 -2.33 -3.69 -14.69
CA TYR A 88 -2.64 -2.62 -13.75
C TYR A 88 -3.68 -3.04 -12.69
N ASP A 89 -4.74 -3.75 -13.09
CA ASP A 89 -5.74 -4.24 -12.12
C ASP A 89 -5.15 -5.32 -11.24
N LYS A 90 -4.29 -6.17 -11.79
CA LYS A 90 -3.54 -7.18 -11.04
C LYS A 90 -2.68 -6.56 -9.95
N GLU A 91 -1.92 -5.51 -10.27
CA GLU A 91 -1.13 -4.75 -9.31
C GLU A 91 -2.01 -4.19 -8.18
N LYS A 92 -3.12 -3.54 -8.51
CA LYS A 92 -4.04 -2.96 -7.51
C LYS A 92 -4.74 -4.00 -6.64
N LEU A 93 -5.06 -5.17 -7.18
CA LEU A 93 -5.56 -6.31 -6.41
C LEU A 93 -4.49 -6.87 -5.47
N GLN A 94 -3.24 -6.97 -5.92
CA GLN A 94 -2.10 -7.39 -5.09
C GLN A 94 -1.85 -6.41 -3.92
N GLU A 95 -1.92 -5.09 -4.15
CA GLU A 95 -1.85 -4.09 -3.09
C GLU A 95 -2.94 -4.30 -2.02
N ARG A 96 -4.18 -4.55 -2.44
CA ARG A 96 -5.29 -4.83 -1.52
C ARG A 96 -5.08 -6.11 -0.73
N LEU A 97 -4.65 -7.17 -1.43
CA LEU A 97 -4.32 -8.46 -0.81
C LEU A 97 -3.25 -8.31 0.28
N ALA A 98 -2.17 -7.57 -0.03
CA ALA A 98 -1.09 -7.31 0.93
C ALA A 98 -1.58 -6.57 2.18
N LYS A 99 -2.46 -5.58 2.01
CA LYS A 99 -3.03 -4.80 3.14
C LYS A 99 -3.93 -5.66 4.04
N LEU A 100 -4.67 -6.61 3.49
CA LEU A 100 -5.56 -7.50 4.25
C LEU A 100 -4.82 -8.67 4.90
N SER A 101 -3.85 -9.27 4.21
CA SER A 101 -3.16 -10.49 4.65
C SER A 101 -1.86 -10.23 5.40
N GLY A 102 -1.20 -9.12 5.16
CA GLY A 102 0.14 -8.83 5.67
C GLY A 102 0.19 -8.26 7.08
N GLY A 103 -0.92 -7.78 7.61
CA GLY A 103 -0.95 -7.06 8.89
C GLY A 103 -0.20 -5.72 8.83
N VAL A 104 -0.08 -5.07 9.97
CA VAL A 104 0.67 -3.80 10.13
C VAL A 104 1.78 -3.99 11.15
N ALA A 105 3.04 -3.87 10.71
CA ALA A 105 4.17 -3.83 11.60
C ALA A 105 4.38 -2.39 12.11
N VAL A 106 4.54 -2.23 13.41
CA VAL A 106 4.80 -0.93 14.05
C VAL A 106 6.21 -0.92 14.63
N ILE A 107 7.09 -0.14 14.03
CA ILE A 107 8.45 0.08 14.52
C ILE A 107 8.43 1.29 15.45
N LYS A 108 8.63 1.05 16.76
CA LYS A 108 8.74 2.13 17.76
C LYS A 108 10.17 2.62 17.82
N VAL A 109 10.37 3.90 17.60
CA VAL A 109 11.69 4.55 17.62
C VAL A 109 11.80 5.44 18.84
N GLY A 110 12.90 5.32 19.59
CA GLY A 110 13.22 6.17 20.72
C GLY A 110 14.70 6.55 20.72
N ALA A 111 15.01 7.68 21.37
CA ALA A 111 16.37 8.17 21.60
C ALA A 111 16.42 9.05 22.84
N ALA A 112 17.61 9.41 23.29
CA ALA A 112 17.82 10.26 24.46
C ALA A 112 17.40 11.73 24.20
N THR A 113 17.47 12.18 22.96
CA THR A 113 17.10 13.55 22.54
C THR A 113 16.11 13.51 21.37
N GLU A 114 15.34 14.59 21.23
CA GLU A 114 14.38 14.75 20.14
C GLU A 114 15.08 14.77 18.77
N VAL A 115 16.23 15.42 18.68
CA VAL A 115 17.01 15.51 17.45
C VAL A 115 17.50 14.12 17.01
N GLU A 116 18.05 13.35 17.94
CA GLU A 116 18.51 11.98 17.67
C GLU A 116 17.35 11.05 17.31
N MET A 117 16.20 11.19 17.98
CA MET A 117 15.00 10.42 17.64
C MET A 117 14.53 10.71 16.21
N LYS A 118 14.57 11.99 15.81
CA LYS A 118 14.19 12.44 14.46
C LYS A 118 15.15 11.89 13.40
N ASP A 119 16.45 11.92 13.67
CA ASP A 119 17.47 11.34 12.77
C ASP A 119 17.27 9.81 12.59
N LYS A 120 17.10 9.08 13.69
CA LYS A 120 16.80 7.64 13.65
C LYS A 120 15.51 7.33 12.87
N LYS A 121 14.47 8.13 13.07
CA LYS A 121 13.21 7.97 12.33
C LYS A 121 13.41 8.15 10.84
N LEU A 122 14.11 9.19 10.40
CA LEU A 122 14.41 9.46 8.99
C LEU A 122 15.22 8.32 8.36
N ARG A 123 16.22 7.79 9.05
CA ARG A 123 17.00 6.62 8.58
C ARG A 123 16.15 5.37 8.40
N ILE A 124 15.21 5.13 9.31
CA ILE A 124 14.28 3.99 9.20
C ILE A 124 13.30 4.20 8.04
N GLU A 125 12.80 5.42 7.86
CA GLU A 125 11.93 5.74 6.72
C GLU A 125 12.65 5.57 5.38
N ASP A 126 13.90 5.97 5.28
CA ASP A 126 14.74 5.79 4.10
C ASP A 126 14.98 4.30 3.80
N ALA A 127 15.39 3.53 4.79
CA ALA A 127 15.56 2.09 4.67
C ALA A 127 14.25 1.36 4.27
N LEU A 128 13.11 1.80 4.80
CA LEU A 128 11.80 1.25 4.46
C LEU A 128 11.44 1.53 3.00
N ASN A 129 11.68 2.75 2.53
CA ASN A 129 11.41 3.14 1.15
C ASN A 129 12.32 2.38 0.17
N ALA A 130 13.61 2.26 0.48
CA ALA A 130 14.55 1.45 -0.30
C ALA A 130 14.13 -0.03 -0.35
N THR A 131 13.66 -0.60 0.77
CA THR A 131 13.18 -1.98 0.84
C THR A 131 11.93 -2.19 0.01
N ARG A 132 10.98 -1.24 0.02
CA ARG A 132 9.79 -1.30 -0.83
C ARG A 132 10.15 -1.28 -2.31
N ALA A 133 11.00 -0.33 -2.73
CA ALA A 133 11.47 -0.25 -4.09
C ALA A 133 12.18 -1.56 -4.53
N ALA A 134 13.00 -2.15 -3.65
CA ALA A 134 13.67 -3.42 -3.91
C ALA A 134 12.70 -4.60 -4.11
N VAL A 135 11.57 -4.61 -3.38
CA VAL A 135 10.53 -5.65 -3.53
C VAL A 135 9.73 -5.46 -4.82
N GLU A 136 9.46 -4.22 -5.21
CA GLU A 136 8.63 -3.88 -6.38
C GLU A 136 9.43 -3.95 -7.68
N GLU A 137 10.66 -3.44 -7.70
CA GLU A 137 11.45 -3.24 -8.92
C GLU A 137 12.72 -4.14 -8.98
N GLY A 138 13.06 -4.82 -7.88
CA GLY A 138 14.29 -5.60 -7.78
C GLY A 138 15.48 -4.78 -7.27
N ILE A 139 16.67 -5.38 -7.37
CA ILE A 139 17.92 -4.79 -6.87
C ILE A 139 19.00 -4.76 -7.95
N VAL A 140 19.90 -3.81 -7.83
CA VAL A 140 21.12 -3.68 -8.65
C VAL A 140 22.34 -3.54 -7.73
N ALA A 141 23.54 -3.68 -8.30
CA ALA A 141 24.79 -3.47 -7.55
C ALA A 141 24.85 -2.01 -7.05
N GLY A 142 25.17 -1.85 -5.76
CA GLY A 142 25.27 -0.55 -5.11
C GLY A 142 26.56 0.21 -5.44
N GLY A 143 26.67 1.43 -4.88
CA GLY A 143 27.87 2.26 -5.04
C GLY A 143 28.09 2.83 -6.45
N GLY A 144 27.04 2.83 -7.28
CA GLY A 144 27.14 3.30 -8.67
C GLY A 144 27.78 2.29 -9.64
N THR A 145 28.16 1.10 -9.19
CA THR A 145 28.80 0.08 -10.04
C THR A 145 27.92 -0.38 -11.20
N ILE A 146 26.59 -0.34 -11.04
CA ILE A 146 25.65 -0.64 -12.12
C ILE A 146 25.89 0.22 -13.37
N LEU A 147 26.30 1.48 -13.20
CA LEU A 147 26.61 2.38 -14.31
C LEU A 147 27.84 1.90 -15.10
N LEU A 148 28.79 1.24 -14.44
CA LEU A 148 29.92 0.61 -15.10
C LEU A 148 29.52 -0.70 -15.81
N ASP A 149 28.66 -1.47 -15.17
CA ASP A 149 28.19 -2.76 -15.70
C ASP A 149 27.38 -2.63 -17.00
N ILE A 150 26.65 -1.52 -17.16
CA ILE A 150 25.87 -1.26 -18.38
C ILE A 150 26.66 -0.69 -19.54
N ILE A 151 27.92 -0.25 -19.34
CA ILE A 151 28.76 0.35 -20.40
C ILE A 151 28.89 -0.58 -21.62
N ASP A 152 29.08 -1.88 -21.38
CA ASP A 152 29.19 -2.83 -22.46
C ASP A 152 27.87 -3.03 -23.22
N SER A 153 26.75 -2.98 -22.55
CA SER A 153 25.42 -3.00 -23.17
C SER A 153 25.16 -1.72 -23.99
N MET A 154 25.67 -0.58 -23.55
CA MET A 154 25.55 0.68 -24.29
C MET A 154 26.31 0.68 -25.61
N LYS A 155 27.39 -0.07 -25.74
CA LYS A 155 28.14 -0.23 -26.99
C LYS A 155 27.37 -0.96 -28.10
N GLU A 156 26.31 -1.69 -27.74
CA GLU A 156 25.45 -2.40 -28.71
C GLU A 156 24.46 -1.45 -29.39
N PHE A 157 24.27 -0.22 -28.90
CA PHE A 157 23.44 0.78 -29.54
C PHE A 157 24.14 1.36 -30.77
N ASN A 158 23.65 0.99 -31.95
CA ASN A 158 24.14 1.45 -33.25
C ASN A 158 23.47 2.77 -33.69
N GLU A 159 23.46 3.75 -32.82
CA GLU A 159 22.92 5.07 -33.13
C GLU A 159 23.99 5.94 -33.79
N THR A 160 23.57 6.97 -34.53
CA THR A 160 24.48 7.91 -35.25
C THR A 160 24.11 9.36 -34.96
N GLY A 161 25.04 10.27 -35.18
CA GLY A 161 24.81 11.70 -35.00
C GLY A 161 24.74 12.15 -33.54
N GLU A 162 23.85 13.09 -33.23
CA GLU A 162 23.74 13.70 -31.90
C GLU A 162 23.29 12.70 -30.82
N ILE A 163 22.54 11.67 -31.20
CA ILE A 163 22.10 10.61 -30.27
C ILE A 163 23.29 9.77 -29.82
N ALA A 164 24.19 9.41 -30.73
CA ALA A 164 25.41 8.69 -30.39
C ALA A 164 26.29 9.48 -29.39
N MET A 165 26.46 10.81 -29.60
CA MET A 165 27.19 11.68 -28.69
C MET A 165 26.55 11.76 -27.29
N GLY A 166 25.23 11.58 -27.18
CA GLY A 166 24.52 11.58 -25.89
C GLY A 166 24.62 10.26 -25.17
N ILE A 167 24.95 9.17 -25.87
CA ILE A 167 25.15 7.82 -25.31
C ILE A 167 26.59 7.63 -24.82
N GLU A 168 27.58 8.22 -25.48
CA GLU A 168 28.99 8.24 -25.04
C GLU A 168 29.20 9.11 -23.79
#